data_a8a68de36f4430754d19ee074b785268
#
_entry.id   a8a68de36f4430754d19ee074b785268
#
_cell.length_a   1.000
_cell.length_b   1.000
_cell.length_c   1.000
_cell.angle_alpha   90.00
_cell.angle_beta   90.00
_cell.angle_gamma   90.00
#
_symmetry.space_group_name_H-M   'P 1'
#
loop_
_entity.id
_entity.type
_entity.pdbx_description
1 polymer ?
#
loop_
_entity_poly.entity_id
_entity_poly.type
_entity_poly.pdbx_seq_one_letter_code
_entity_poly.pdbx_strand_id
1 'polypeptide(L)' 'MTRYNSPYDIGVGDGVIMTDDEGYKTEHLVLVNYIKGETDKKGYTPKTCRTILIDTQGKKTLVHDYRTMEVVA' A
#
# COMPACT_ATOMS: atom_id res chain seq x y z
N MET A 1 -5.66 7.19 14.21
CA MET A 1 -5.27 6.60 12.93
C MET A 1 -5.67 5.14 12.87
N THR A 2 -6.08 4.69 11.73
CA THR A 2 -6.56 3.32 11.55
C THR A 2 -5.57 2.51 10.72
N ARG A 3 -5.69 1.19 10.82
CA ARG A 3 -4.94 0.27 9.99
C ARG A 3 -5.91 -0.51 9.12
N TYR A 4 -5.44 -0.99 7.99
CA TYR A 4 -6.26 -1.84 7.14
C TYR A 4 -6.52 -3.17 7.84
N ASN A 5 -7.74 -3.68 7.72
CA ASN A 5 -8.13 -4.99 8.25
C ASN A 5 -7.78 -6.13 7.31
N SER A 6 -7.67 -5.83 6.03
CA SER A 6 -7.29 -6.82 5.02
C SER A 6 -6.71 -6.11 3.79
N PRO A 7 -6.01 -6.86 2.90
CA PRO A 7 -5.52 -6.28 1.65
C PRO A 7 -6.63 -5.74 0.75
N TYR A 8 -7.86 -6.25 0.90
CA TYR A 8 -9.01 -5.81 0.10
C TYR A 8 -9.48 -4.40 0.47
N ASP A 9 -9.14 -3.92 1.66
CA ASP A 9 -9.56 -2.60 2.13
C ASP A 9 -8.69 -1.47 1.58
N ILE A 10 -7.57 -1.81 0.96
CA ILE A 10 -6.63 -0.81 0.43
C ILE A 10 -7.18 -0.21 -0.84
N GLY A 11 -7.36 1.11 -0.86
CA GLY A 11 -7.86 1.83 -2.02
C GLY A 11 -6.78 2.65 -2.70
N VAL A 12 -6.75 2.64 -4.04
CA VAL A 12 -5.86 3.50 -4.81
C VAL A 12 -6.19 4.96 -4.49
N GLY A 13 -5.16 5.75 -4.18
CA GLY A 13 -5.33 7.14 -3.77
C GLY A 13 -5.44 7.35 -2.27
N ASP A 14 -5.52 6.27 -1.48
CA ASP A 14 -5.52 6.40 -0.02
C ASP A 14 -4.21 7.01 0.46
N GLY A 15 -4.31 7.90 1.47
CA GLY A 15 -3.14 8.40 2.17
C GLY A 15 -2.74 7.43 3.28
N VAL A 16 -1.48 7.07 3.33
CA VAL A 16 -0.95 6.17 4.36
C VAL A 16 0.36 6.72 4.92
N ILE A 17 0.67 6.34 6.15
CA ILE A 17 1.93 6.67 6.81
C ILE A 17 2.73 5.40 7.02
N MET A 18 3.99 5.46 6.61
CA MET A 18 4.96 4.40 6.87
C MET A 18 5.95 4.88 7.90
N THR A 19 6.30 3.99 8.83
CA THR A 19 7.30 4.28 9.87
C THR A 19 8.51 3.40 9.59
N ASP A 20 9.70 4.00 9.50
CA ASP A 20 10.93 3.25 9.30
C ASP A 20 11.49 2.70 10.63
N ASP A 21 12.63 2.00 10.56
CA ASP A 21 13.24 1.36 11.72
C ASP A 21 13.70 2.38 12.78
N GLU A 22 13.93 3.62 12.38
CA GLU A 22 14.35 4.69 13.27
C GLU A 22 13.18 5.47 13.86
N GLY A 23 11.95 5.12 13.46
CA GLY A 23 10.75 5.79 13.95
C GLY A 23 10.31 7.00 13.14
N TYR A 24 10.99 7.31 12.03
CA TYR A 24 10.57 8.39 11.15
C TYR A 24 9.34 8.00 10.37
N LYS A 25 8.39 8.92 10.29
CA LYS A 25 7.12 8.73 9.59
C LYS A 25 7.14 9.49 8.27
N THR A 26 6.72 8.81 7.20
CA THR A 26 6.64 9.40 5.86
C THR A 26 5.25 9.17 5.29
N GLU A 27 4.64 10.21 4.73
CA GLU A 27 3.34 10.10 4.06
C GLU A 27 3.52 9.59 2.64
N HIS A 28 2.61 8.72 2.24
CA HIS A 28 2.56 8.14 0.91
C HIS A 28 1.13 8.10 0.41
N LEU A 29 0.97 7.96 -0.90
CA LEU A 29 -0.31 7.64 -1.52
C LEU A 29 -0.23 6.23 -2.09
N VAL A 30 -1.34 5.50 -2.01
CA VAL A 30 -1.44 4.18 -2.64
C VAL A 30 -1.55 4.37 -4.15
N LEU A 31 -0.55 3.89 -4.89
CA LEU A 31 -0.52 3.99 -6.34
C LEU A 31 -1.24 2.82 -7.00
N VAL A 32 -0.97 1.61 -6.53
CA VAL A 32 -1.61 0.39 -7.01
C VAL A 32 -1.59 -0.66 -5.91
N ASN A 33 -2.63 -1.51 -5.88
CA ASN A 33 -2.74 -2.60 -4.92
C ASN A 33 -3.01 -3.90 -5.67
N TYR A 34 -2.14 -4.89 -5.49
CA TYR A 34 -2.28 -6.20 -6.10
C TYR A 34 -2.76 -7.21 -5.05
N ILE A 35 -3.82 -7.93 -5.39
CA ILE A 35 -4.39 -8.98 -4.54
C ILE A 35 -4.05 -10.35 -5.13
N LYS A 36 -3.50 -11.24 -4.31
CA LYS A 36 -3.15 -12.59 -4.73
C LYS A 36 -4.36 -13.29 -5.34
N GLY A 37 -4.17 -13.83 -6.54
CA GLY A 37 -5.18 -14.63 -7.22
C GLY A 37 -6.27 -13.85 -7.94
N GLU A 38 -6.27 -12.52 -7.85
CA GLU A 38 -7.25 -11.70 -8.56
C GLU A 38 -6.67 -11.16 -9.85
N THR A 39 -7.32 -11.48 -10.96
CA THR A 39 -6.90 -11.02 -12.28
C THR A 39 -7.35 -9.58 -12.50
N ASP A 40 -6.42 -8.70 -12.87
CA ASP A 40 -6.74 -7.32 -13.17
C ASP A 40 -7.31 -7.15 -14.59
N LYS A 41 -7.61 -5.91 -14.98
CA LYS A 41 -8.18 -5.61 -16.29
C LYS A 41 -7.23 -5.94 -17.44
N LYS A 42 -5.94 -6.05 -17.17
CA LYS A 42 -4.91 -6.36 -18.17
C LYS A 42 -4.64 -7.86 -18.27
N GLY A 43 -5.32 -8.67 -17.47
CA GLY A 43 -5.14 -10.12 -17.45
C GLY A 43 -4.01 -10.59 -16.54
N TYR A 44 -3.45 -9.72 -15.73
CA TYR A 44 -2.38 -10.08 -14.80
C TYR A 44 -2.96 -10.63 -13.49
N THR A 45 -2.48 -11.79 -13.06
CA THR A 45 -2.87 -12.42 -11.81
C THR A 45 -1.67 -12.44 -10.85
N PRO A 46 -1.67 -11.61 -9.80
CA PRO A 46 -0.55 -11.60 -8.85
C PRO A 46 -0.42 -12.91 -8.10
N LYS A 47 0.81 -13.30 -7.80
CA LYS A 47 1.10 -14.48 -6.97
C LYS A 47 1.17 -14.15 -5.49
N THR A 48 1.31 -12.87 -5.16
CA THR A 48 1.37 -12.38 -3.78
C THR A 48 0.61 -11.07 -3.67
N CYS A 49 0.08 -10.78 -2.48
CA CYS A 49 -0.47 -9.46 -2.21
C CYS A 49 0.68 -8.47 -2.08
N ARG A 50 0.56 -7.31 -2.73
CA ARG A 50 1.54 -6.23 -2.60
C ARG A 50 0.92 -4.90 -2.95
N THR A 51 1.43 -3.86 -2.32
CA THR A 51 0.96 -2.49 -2.53
C THR A 51 2.15 -1.63 -2.93
N ILE A 52 1.98 -0.82 -3.96
CA ILE A 52 3.00 0.15 -4.35
C ILE A 52 2.55 1.52 -3.90
N LEU A 53 3.40 2.17 -3.11
CA LEU A 53 3.18 3.51 -2.58
C LEU A 53 4.07 4.49 -3.31
N ILE A 54 3.64 5.76 -3.34
CA ILE A 54 4.45 6.84 -3.89
C ILE A 54 4.48 7.99 -2.89
N ASP A 55 5.66 8.57 -2.67
CA ASP A 55 5.80 9.71 -1.77
C ASP A 55 5.75 11.04 -2.55
N THR A 56 5.91 12.15 -1.83
CA THR A 56 5.84 13.50 -2.42
C THR A 56 6.97 13.79 -3.39
N GLN A 57 8.06 13.03 -3.33
CA GLN A 57 9.20 13.17 -4.22
C GLN A 57 9.14 12.22 -5.41
N GLY A 58 8.06 11.46 -5.54
CA GLY A 58 7.89 10.50 -6.62
C GLY A 58 8.59 9.17 -6.41
N LYS A 59 9.16 8.93 -5.22
CA LYS A 59 9.79 7.66 -4.91
C LYS A 59 8.74 6.61 -4.63
N LYS A 60 8.89 5.44 -5.23
CA LYS A 60 7.98 4.30 -5.05
C LYS A 60 8.50 3.35 -3.99
N THR A 61 7.59 2.82 -3.20
CA THR A 61 7.91 1.85 -2.14
C THR A 61 6.98 0.65 -2.27
N LEU A 62 7.54 -0.55 -2.23
CA LEU A 62 6.77 -1.79 -2.29
C LEU A 62 6.50 -2.30 -0.87
N VAL A 63 5.23 -2.59 -0.58
CA VAL A 63 4.80 -3.10 0.72
C VAL A 63 4.08 -4.42 0.52
N HIS A 64 4.55 -5.47 1.20
CA HIS A 64 3.90 -6.78 1.17
C HIS A 64 2.91 -6.98 2.32
N ASP A 65 3.15 -6.33 3.45
CA ASP A 65 2.32 -6.50 4.64
C ASP A 65 1.48 -5.24 4.88
N TYR A 66 0.18 -5.33 4.59
CA TYR A 66 -0.75 -4.21 4.75
C TYR A 66 -0.82 -3.70 6.20
N ARG A 67 -0.44 -4.52 7.18
CA ARG A 67 -0.47 -4.14 8.59
C ARG A 67 0.59 -3.12 8.97
N THR A 68 1.58 -2.91 8.11
CA THR A 68 2.64 -1.91 8.35
C THR A 68 2.21 -0.49 7.95
N MET A 69 1.10 -0.34 7.26
CA MET A 69 0.59 0.96 6.81
C MET A 69 -0.43 1.50 7.79
N GLU A 70 -0.30 2.79 8.15
CA GLU A 70 -1.31 3.51 8.90
C GLU A 70 -2.14 4.37 7.96
N VAL A 71 -3.46 4.21 7.98
CA VAL A 71 -4.34 4.97 7.09
C VAL A 71 -4.57 6.35 7.66
N VAL A 72 -4.38 7.37 6.83
CA VAL A 72 -4.69 8.74 7.18
C VAL A 72 -6.19 8.95 6.99
N ALA A 73 -6.86 9.23 8.09
CA ALA A 73 -8.31 9.43 8.06
C ALA A 73 -8.68 10.83 7.55
#